data_24d97d966dd3989e3f5176fd80a1f5a5
#
_entry.id   24d97d966dd3989e3f5176fd80a1f5a5
#
_cell.length_a   1.000
_cell.length_b   1.000
_cell.length_c   1.000
_cell.angle_alpha   90.00
_cell.angle_beta   90.00
_cell.angle_gamma   90.00
#
_symmetry.space_group_name_H-M   'P 1'
#
loop_
_entity.id
_entity.type
_entity.pdbx_description
1 polymer ?
#
loop_
_entity_poly.entity_id
_entity_poly.type
_entity_poly.pdbx_seq_one_letter_code
_entity_poly.pdbx_strand_id
1 'polypeptide(L)'
;MASESEGSGKKKVLFLCFHNSARSQMAEGLLRAMYGDRYEAYSAGVEASNVDPRAVKVMNEIGIDISGQRSKTMNEYKGVLFDLAVTVCDKAKEMCPICGVGLSAPAITPAAKETIHRNFKDPAVAAGSEEDQIKAFRQARDEIKDWILQTFGK
;
A
#
# COMPACT_ATOMS: atom_id res chain seq x y z
N MET A 1 28.72 -1.52 1.54
CA MET A 1 28.21 -1.98 1.49
C MET A 1 27.15 -1.79 1.24
N ALA A 2 27.18 -1.99 0.64
CA ALA A 2 26.33 -1.95 0.29
C ALA A 2 25.38 -1.93 0.83
N SER A 3 25.46 -1.92 0.70
CA SER A 3 24.93 -1.92 1.16
C SER A 3 24.21 -1.36 2.11
N GLU A 4 23.90 -0.26 2.07
CA GLU A 4 23.22 0.33 3.10
C GLU A 4 21.95 -0.31 3.32
N SER A 5 21.20 -0.58 2.32
CA SER A 5 19.95 -1.28 2.47
C SER A 5 20.20 -2.66 3.00
N GLU A 6 21.28 -3.25 2.59
CA GLU A 6 21.65 -4.52 3.14
C GLU A 6 22.02 -4.37 4.60
N GLY A 7 22.68 -3.29 4.93
CA GLY A 7 23.03 -3.02 6.31
C GLY A 7 21.82 -2.85 7.19
N SER A 8 20.73 -2.30 6.66
CA SER A 8 19.53 -2.14 7.47
C SER A 8 18.82 -3.45 7.71
N GLY A 9 19.01 -4.43 6.84
CA GLY A 9 18.31 -5.69 6.95
C GLY A 9 16.83 -5.61 6.71
N LYS A 10 16.33 -4.49 6.26
CA LYS A 10 14.90 -4.31 6.06
C LYS A 10 14.47 -4.84 4.71
N LYS A 11 13.28 -5.43 4.70
CA LYS A 11 12.67 -5.89 3.47
C LYS A 11 11.78 -4.80 2.92
N LYS A 12 11.77 -4.67 1.61
CA LYS A 12 10.96 -3.66 0.93
C LYS A 12 9.62 -4.25 0.54
N VAL A 13 8.54 -3.60 0.98
CA VAL A 13 7.18 -4.04 0.71
C VAL A 13 6.45 -2.93 -0.02
N LEU A 14 5.86 -3.28 -1.16
CA LEU A 14 5.11 -2.33 -1.98
C LEU A 14 3.63 -2.70 -1.94
N PHE A 15 2.80 -1.76 -1.53
CA PHE A 15 1.34 -1.93 -1.55
C PHE A 15 0.78 -1.25 -2.79
N LEU A 16 -0.08 -1.96 -3.51
CA LEU A 16 -0.62 -1.48 -4.77
C LEU A 16 -2.14 -1.44 -4.72
N CYS A 17 -2.71 -0.30 -5.09
CA CYS A 17 -4.13 -0.21 -5.39
C CYS A 17 -4.28 0.64 -6.65
N PHE A 18 -5.51 0.86 -7.11
CA PHE A 18 -5.64 1.47 -8.43
C PHE A 18 -5.17 2.91 -8.44
N HIS A 19 -5.66 3.75 -7.54
CA HIS A 19 -5.34 5.18 -7.54
C HIS A 19 -4.29 5.59 -6.54
N ASN A 20 -3.85 4.67 -5.66
CA ASN A 20 -2.93 5.00 -4.57
C ASN A 20 -3.48 6.16 -3.73
N SER A 21 -4.74 6.07 -3.40
CA SER A 21 -5.45 7.16 -2.72
C SER A 21 -5.79 6.83 -1.27
N ALA A 22 -6.27 5.63 -0.99
CA ALA A 22 -6.72 5.29 0.35
C ALA A 22 -6.11 3.99 0.86
N ARG A 23 -6.52 2.84 0.31
CA ARG A 23 -6.15 1.55 0.87
C ARG A 23 -4.65 1.31 0.93
N SER A 24 -3.95 1.54 -0.16
CA SER A 24 -2.51 1.33 -0.18
C SER A 24 -1.77 2.38 0.65
N GLN A 25 -2.30 3.60 0.72
CA GLN A 25 -1.70 4.64 1.55
C GLN A 25 -1.83 4.28 3.04
N MET A 26 -2.98 3.78 3.44
CA MET A 26 -3.16 3.36 4.83
C MET A 26 -2.27 2.16 5.15
N ALA A 27 -2.15 1.21 4.22
CA ALA A 27 -1.29 0.05 4.43
C ALA A 27 0.17 0.47 4.58
N GLU A 28 0.62 1.39 3.75
CA GLU A 28 1.99 1.89 3.86
C GLU A 28 2.24 2.53 5.22
N GLY A 29 1.32 3.39 5.65
CA GLY A 29 1.47 4.06 6.94
C GLY A 29 1.43 3.09 8.11
N LEU A 30 0.55 2.10 8.04
CA LEU A 30 0.44 1.11 9.11
C LEU A 30 1.69 0.25 9.22
N LEU A 31 2.19 -0.26 8.09
CA LEU A 31 3.38 -1.09 8.14
C LEU A 31 4.59 -0.31 8.66
N ARG A 32 4.74 0.93 8.19
CA ARG A 32 5.85 1.77 8.64
C ARG A 32 5.75 2.05 10.14
N ALA A 33 4.56 2.36 10.63
CA ALA A 33 4.39 2.68 12.05
C ALA A 33 4.55 1.46 12.95
N MET A 34 4.05 0.31 12.52
CA MET A 34 4.02 -0.88 13.36
C MET A 34 5.31 -1.68 13.27
N TYR A 35 5.89 -1.78 12.10
CA TYR A 35 7.04 -2.66 11.86
C TYR A 35 8.13 -1.99 11.03
N GLY A 36 8.24 -0.68 11.13
CA GLY A 36 9.23 0.08 10.37
C GLY A 36 10.67 -0.27 10.70
N ASP A 37 10.89 -0.95 11.82
CA ASP A 37 12.22 -1.42 12.18
C ASP A 37 12.63 -2.65 11.36
N ARG A 38 11.68 -3.35 10.75
CA ARG A 38 11.96 -4.55 9.96
C ARG A 38 11.63 -4.40 8.48
N TYR A 39 10.75 -3.46 8.14
CA TYR A 39 10.27 -3.31 6.77
C TYR A 39 10.37 -1.87 6.33
N GLU A 40 10.66 -1.68 5.05
CA GLU A 40 10.50 -0.39 4.38
C GLU A 40 9.19 -0.46 3.60
N ALA A 41 8.27 0.43 3.91
CA ALA A 41 6.93 0.41 3.33
C ALA A 41 6.82 1.42 2.21
N TYR A 42 6.23 0.99 1.10
CA TYR A 42 6.01 1.80 -0.08
C TYR A 42 4.61 1.56 -0.58
N SER A 43 4.07 2.50 -1.33
CA SER A 43 2.80 2.29 -2.01
C SER A 43 2.80 2.99 -3.36
N ALA A 44 1.98 2.49 -4.27
CA ALA A 44 1.83 3.08 -5.59
C ALA A 44 0.51 2.62 -6.18
N GLY A 45 0.14 3.21 -7.29
CA GLY A 45 -1.07 2.84 -8.00
C GLY A 45 -0.82 2.68 -9.48
N VAL A 46 -1.85 2.22 -10.17
CA VAL A 46 -1.85 2.18 -11.62
C VAL A 46 -1.92 3.60 -12.15
N GLU A 47 -2.75 4.43 -11.50
CA GLU A 47 -2.88 5.85 -11.80
C GLU A 47 -2.66 6.64 -10.50
N ALA A 48 -2.02 7.79 -10.61
CA ALA A 48 -1.88 8.65 -9.45
C ALA A 48 -3.10 9.54 -9.30
N SER A 49 -3.41 9.88 -8.05
CA SER A 49 -4.52 10.76 -7.72
C SER A 49 -4.04 11.62 -6.56
N ASN A 50 -4.78 11.64 -5.47
CA ASN A 50 -4.39 12.35 -4.25
C ASN A 50 -4.64 11.43 -3.07
N VAL A 51 -3.86 11.61 -2.01
CA VAL A 51 -4.15 10.89 -0.77
C VAL A 51 -5.50 11.39 -0.25
N ASP A 52 -6.42 10.48 -0.03
CA ASP A 52 -7.77 10.85 0.37
C ASP A 52 -7.74 11.46 1.77
N PRO A 53 -8.30 12.67 1.95
CA PRO A 53 -8.28 13.32 3.27
C PRO A 53 -8.97 12.49 4.35
N ARG A 54 -9.94 11.66 3.96
CA ARG A 54 -10.61 10.80 4.94
C ARG A 54 -9.66 9.71 5.44
N ALA A 55 -8.78 9.22 4.56
CA ALA A 55 -7.75 8.28 5.00
C ALA A 55 -6.79 8.95 5.99
N VAL A 56 -6.38 10.18 5.70
CA VAL A 56 -5.52 10.92 6.62
C VAL A 56 -6.21 11.07 7.98
N LYS A 57 -7.48 11.41 7.96
CA LYS A 57 -8.23 11.63 9.18
C LYS A 57 -8.31 10.37 10.05
N VAL A 58 -8.71 9.25 9.45
CA VAL A 58 -8.89 8.04 10.26
C VAL A 58 -7.56 7.45 10.73
N MET A 59 -6.50 7.65 9.97
CA MET A 59 -5.17 7.23 10.42
C MET A 59 -4.71 8.08 11.59
N ASN A 60 -4.99 9.36 11.53
CA ASN A 60 -4.64 10.27 12.63
C ASN A 60 -5.34 9.90 13.92
N GLU A 61 -6.55 9.33 13.82
CA GLU A 61 -7.29 8.89 15.01
C GLU A 61 -6.53 7.84 15.81
N ILE A 62 -5.67 7.07 15.16
CA ILE A 62 -4.87 6.05 15.85
C ILE A 62 -3.40 6.45 15.95
N GLY A 63 -3.13 7.74 15.80
CA GLY A 63 -1.79 8.28 16.02
C GLY A 63 -0.83 8.11 14.87
N ILE A 64 -1.31 7.80 13.68
CA ILE A 64 -0.46 7.61 12.51
C ILE A 64 -0.74 8.75 11.51
N ASP A 65 0.28 9.55 11.24
CA ASP A 65 0.15 10.68 10.34
C ASP A 65 0.64 10.29 8.95
N ILE A 66 -0.29 10.22 7.99
CA ILE A 66 0.06 9.94 6.61
C ILE A 66 -0.08 11.18 5.73
N SER A 67 -0.22 12.36 6.32
CA SER A 67 -0.41 13.60 5.56
C SER A 67 0.80 13.94 4.70
N GLY A 68 1.97 13.43 5.04
CA GLY A 68 3.17 13.65 4.24
C GLY A 68 3.37 12.66 3.11
N GLN A 69 2.54 11.63 3.04
CA GLN A 69 2.61 10.68 1.95
C GLN A 69 1.97 11.29 0.70
N ARG A 70 2.31 10.77 -0.46
CA ARG A 70 1.74 11.29 -1.70
C ARG A 70 1.32 10.15 -2.59
N SER A 71 0.32 10.42 -3.41
CA SER A 71 -0.15 9.47 -4.40
C SER A 71 0.81 9.45 -5.59
N LYS A 72 1.11 8.25 -6.11
CA LYS A 72 2.09 8.10 -7.17
C LYS A 72 1.83 6.83 -7.94
N THR A 73 2.39 6.75 -9.14
CA THR A 73 2.26 5.57 -9.95
C THR A 73 3.45 4.65 -9.72
N MET A 74 3.31 3.41 -10.18
CA MET A 74 4.37 2.43 -10.12
C MET A 74 5.63 2.88 -10.87
N ASN A 75 5.49 3.81 -11.80
CA ASN A 75 6.64 4.29 -12.55
C ASN A 75 7.73 4.90 -11.67
N GLU A 76 7.35 5.43 -10.51
CA GLU A 76 8.34 5.99 -9.60
C GLU A 76 9.29 4.96 -9.05
N TYR A 77 8.90 3.69 -9.09
CA TYR A 77 9.73 2.62 -8.57
C TYR A 77 10.34 1.77 -9.67
N LYS A 78 10.39 2.30 -10.87
CA LYS A 78 11.02 1.65 -12.00
C LYS A 78 12.46 1.27 -11.63
N GLY A 79 12.80 0.02 -11.87
CA GLY A 79 14.13 -0.47 -11.54
C GLY A 79 14.35 -0.88 -10.09
N VAL A 80 13.37 -0.67 -9.24
CA VAL A 80 13.47 -1.08 -7.83
C VAL A 80 12.99 -2.52 -7.71
N LEU A 81 13.73 -3.34 -6.96
CA LEU A 81 13.31 -4.70 -6.66
C LEU A 81 12.76 -4.71 -5.24
N PHE A 82 11.50 -5.13 -5.12
CA PHE A 82 10.85 -5.27 -3.82
C PHE A 82 10.92 -6.72 -3.37
N ASP A 83 10.97 -6.93 -2.07
CA ASP A 83 10.89 -8.29 -1.52
C ASP A 83 9.48 -8.82 -1.64
N LEU A 84 8.48 -7.96 -1.48
CA LEU A 84 7.08 -8.35 -1.54
C LEU A 84 6.26 -7.23 -2.15
N ALA A 85 5.36 -7.56 -3.06
CA ALA A 85 4.36 -6.65 -3.55
C ALA A 85 2.98 -7.19 -3.18
N VAL A 86 2.13 -6.33 -2.65
CA VAL A 86 0.80 -6.69 -2.21
C VAL A 86 -0.21 -5.86 -2.98
N THR A 87 -1.08 -6.51 -3.75
CA THR A 87 -2.21 -5.80 -4.34
C THR A 87 -3.34 -5.82 -3.33
N VAL A 88 -3.88 -4.64 -3.03
CA VAL A 88 -4.91 -4.51 -2.02
C VAL A 88 -6.28 -4.21 -2.61
N CYS A 89 -6.40 -4.27 -3.92
CA CYS A 89 -7.71 -4.23 -4.59
C CYS A 89 -7.64 -5.09 -5.85
N ASP A 90 -8.81 -5.63 -6.23
CA ASP A 90 -8.87 -6.53 -7.38
C ASP A 90 -8.46 -5.85 -8.67
N LYS A 91 -8.82 -4.57 -8.83
CA LYS A 91 -8.50 -3.87 -10.05
C LYS A 91 -7.00 -3.71 -10.23
N ALA A 92 -6.28 -3.44 -9.15
CA ALA A 92 -4.84 -3.35 -9.22
C ALA A 92 -4.23 -4.69 -9.58
N LYS A 93 -4.78 -5.78 -9.06
CA LYS A 93 -4.30 -7.11 -9.39
C LYS A 93 -4.43 -7.38 -10.88
N GLU A 94 -5.56 -7.01 -11.46
CA GLU A 94 -5.81 -7.27 -12.88
C GLU A 94 -4.86 -6.48 -13.78
N MET A 95 -4.46 -5.31 -13.35
CA MET A 95 -3.68 -4.39 -14.19
C MET A 95 -2.21 -4.31 -13.82
N CYS A 96 -1.79 -5.05 -12.82
CA CYS A 96 -0.41 -4.97 -12.32
C CYS A 96 0.50 -5.94 -13.06
N PRO A 97 1.50 -5.45 -13.79
CA PRO A 97 2.37 -6.37 -14.55
C PRO A 97 3.22 -7.28 -13.68
N ILE A 98 3.48 -6.90 -12.42
CA ILE A 98 4.33 -7.71 -11.56
C ILE A 98 3.54 -8.74 -10.77
N CYS A 99 2.22 -8.81 -10.98
CA CYS A 99 1.36 -9.65 -10.14
C CYS A 99 1.04 -10.98 -10.78
N GLY A 100 1.99 -11.54 -11.47
CA GLY A 100 1.90 -12.92 -11.91
C GLY A 100 1.13 -13.17 -13.17
N VAL A 101 0.90 -12.16 -13.96
CA VAL A 101 0.25 -12.38 -15.22
C VAL A 101 1.19 -12.93 -16.27
N GLY A 102 2.44 -13.04 -15.92
CA GLY A 102 3.39 -13.64 -16.83
C GLY A 102 3.73 -12.81 -18.04
N LEU A 103 3.30 -11.61 -18.07
CA LEU A 103 3.61 -10.76 -19.18
C LEU A 103 5.02 -10.23 -19.05
N SER A 104 5.63 -10.03 -20.14
CA SER A 104 6.93 -9.40 -20.14
C SER A 104 6.76 -8.00 -19.58
N ALA A 105 7.06 -7.84 -18.32
CA ALA A 105 6.94 -6.55 -17.69
C ALA A 105 7.90 -5.59 -18.36
N PRO A 106 7.44 -4.41 -18.74
CA PRO A 106 8.37 -3.43 -19.28
C PRO A 106 9.40 -3.06 -18.23
N ALA A 107 10.54 -2.62 -18.67
CA ALA A 107 11.60 -2.23 -17.77
C ALA A 107 11.18 -1.06 -16.87
N ILE A 108 10.07 -0.43 -17.20
CA ILE A 108 9.59 0.71 -16.41
C ILE A 108 8.80 0.31 -15.20
N THR A 109 8.45 -0.97 -15.05
CA THR A 109 7.67 -1.38 -13.88
C THR A 109 8.59 -1.88 -12.78
N PRO A 110 8.17 -1.76 -11.53
CA PRO A 110 8.95 -2.34 -10.45
C PRO A 110 8.86 -3.87 -10.51
N ALA A 111 9.79 -4.52 -9.87
CA ALA A 111 9.84 -5.97 -9.79
C ALA A 111 9.68 -6.40 -8.33
N ALA A 112 9.19 -7.60 -8.11
CA ALA A 112 9.03 -8.13 -6.77
C ALA A 112 9.43 -9.60 -6.75
N LYS A 113 10.09 -10.01 -5.67
CA LYS A 113 10.46 -11.41 -5.49
C LYS A 113 9.25 -12.26 -5.22
N GLU A 114 8.26 -11.71 -4.55
CA GLU A 114 7.03 -12.40 -4.20
C GLU A 114 5.87 -11.44 -4.33
N THR A 115 4.72 -11.92 -4.78
CA THR A 115 3.51 -11.10 -4.85
C THR A 115 2.37 -11.83 -4.16
N ILE A 116 1.55 -11.07 -3.43
CA ILE A 116 0.34 -11.61 -2.82
C ILE A 116 -0.80 -10.65 -3.09
N HIS A 117 -2.00 -11.18 -2.97
CA HIS A 117 -3.20 -10.39 -3.20
C HIS A 117 -4.11 -10.49 -1.99
N ARG A 118 -4.56 -9.33 -1.49
CA ARG A 118 -5.53 -9.27 -0.41
C ARG A 118 -6.46 -8.09 -0.67
N ASN A 119 -7.64 -8.39 -1.20
CA ASN A 119 -8.59 -7.34 -1.52
C ASN A 119 -9.21 -6.75 -0.24
N PHE A 120 -9.25 -5.43 -0.16
CA PHE A 120 -9.99 -4.71 0.87
C PHE A 120 -11.06 -3.90 0.17
N LYS A 121 -12.24 -3.84 0.77
CA LYS A 121 -13.33 -3.06 0.23
C LYS A 121 -12.90 -1.60 0.11
N ASP A 122 -13.25 -0.98 -1.01
CA ASP A 122 -12.92 0.43 -1.23
C ASP A 122 -13.82 1.32 -0.38
N PRO A 123 -13.28 2.00 0.63
CA PRO A 123 -14.14 2.84 1.45
C PRO A 123 -14.63 4.09 0.74
N ALA A 124 -13.97 4.49 -0.34
CA ALA A 124 -14.33 5.70 -1.05
C ALA A 124 -15.63 5.57 -1.80
N VAL A 125 -16.12 4.34 -2.04
CA VAL A 125 -17.40 4.15 -2.74
C VAL A 125 -18.57 4.01 -1.79
N ALA A 126 -18.35 4.16 -0.49
CA ALA A 126 -19.44 4.07 0.47
C ALA A 126 -20.46 5.17 0.23
N ALA A 127 -21.73 4.81 0.26
CA ALA A 127 -22.82 5.77 0.11
C ALA A 127 -23.22 6.30 1.47
N GLY A 128 -23.98 7.38 1.48
CA GLY A 128 -24.53 7.91 2.71
C GLY A 128 -23.93 9.23 3.09
N SER A 129 -24.10 9.59 4.35
CA SER A 129 -23.59 10.86 4.87
C SER A 129 -22.08 10.84 4.97
N GLU A 130 -21.53 12.01 5.24
CA GLU A 130 -20.09 12.12 5.49
C GLU A 130 -19.68 11.22 6.64
N GLU A 131 -20.52 11.14 7.66
CA GLU A 131 -20.23 10.28 8.80
C GLU A 131 -20.19 8.81 8.41
N ASP A 132 -21.12 8.39 7.53
CA ASP A 132 -21.15 7.02 7.03
C ASP A 132 -19.88 6.72 6.24
N GLN A 133 -19.40 7.68 5.47
CA GLN A 133 -18.18 7.52 4.70
C GLN A 133 -16.97 7.40 5.61
N ILE A 134 -16.91 8.19 6.68
CA ILE A 134 -15.81 8.10 7.63
C ILE A 134 -15.83 6.73 8.33
N LYS A 135 -17.00 6.21 8.64
CA LYS A 135 -17.10 4.87 9.23
C LYS A 135 -16.53 3.82 8.30
N ALA A 136 -16.78 3.95 7.01
CA ALA A 136 -16.24 3.02 6.02
C ALA A 136 -14.71 3.07 5.99
N PHE A 137 -14.15 4.27 6.10
CA PHE A 137 -12.71 4.43 6.15
C PHE A 137 -12.13 3.85 7.44
N ARG A 138 -12.80 4.01 8.57
CA ARG A 138 -12.36 3.40 9.83
C ARG A 138 -12.37 1.89 9.73
N GLN A 139 -13.40 1.33 9.14
CA GLN A 139 -13.49 -0.11 8.98
C GLN A 139 -12.37 -0.63 8.08
N ALA A 140 -12.11 0.05 6.97
CA ALA A 140 -11.03 -0.35 6.09
C ALA A 140 -9.68 -0.27 6.81
N ARG A 141 -9.46 0.81 7.54
CA ARG A 141 -8.23 0.98 8.33
C ARG A 141 -8.03 -0.18 9.29
N ASP A 142 -9.09 -0.55 10.02
CA ASP A 142 -8.98 -1.59 11.03
C ASP A 142 -8.77 -2.95 10.40
N GLU A 143 -9.39 -3.23 9.26
CA GLU A 143 -9.19 -4.49 8.56
C GLU A 143 -7.77 -4.60 8.02
N ILE A 144 -7.25 -3.51 7.47
CA ILE A 144 -5.88 -3.51 6.97
C ILE A 144 -4.90 -3.69 8.13
N LYS A 145 -5.16 -3.02 9.25
CA LYS A 145 -4.31 -3.13 10.43
C LYS A 145 -4.26 -4.57 10.94
N ASP A 146 -5.42 -5.22 11.05
CA ASP A 146 -5.46 -6.60 11.51
C ASP A 146 -4.70 -7.52 10.57
N TRP A 147 -4.85 -7.30 9.28
CA TRP A 147 -4.14 -8.12 8.30
C TRP A 147 -2.64 -7.92 8.40
N ILE A 148 -2.19 -6.68 8.61
CA ILE A 148 -0.77 -6.39 8.77
C ILE A 148 -0.21 -7.06 10.02
N LEU A 149 -0.97 -7.02 11.12
CA LEU A 149 -0.56 -7.73 12.33
C LEU A 149 -0.37 -9.21 12.09
N GLN A 150 -1.29 -9.83 11.37
CA GLN A 150 -1.24 -11.26 11.11
C GLN A 150 -0.14 -11.63 10.13
N THR A 151 0.10 -10.77 9.15
CA THR A 151 1.00 -11.08 8.04
C THR A 151 2.45 -10.75 8.36
N PHE A 152 2.67 -9.62 8.99
CA PHE A 152 4.04 -9.11 9.23
C PHE A 152 4.47 -9.22 10.69
N GLY A 153 3.56 -9.51 11.59
CA GLY A 153 3.86 -9.56 13.01
C GLY A 153 4.47 -10.85 13.51
N LYS A 154 4.83 -11.74 12.60
CA LYS A 154 5.39 -13.05 12.98
C LYS A 154 6.85 -12.97 13.34
#